data_e293024f3bcc498e330e8c05d5193ab8
#
_entry.id   e293024f3bcc498e330e8c05d5193ab8
#
_cell.length_a   1.000
_cell.length_b   1.000
_cell.length_c   1.000
_cell.angle_alpha   90.00
_cell.angle_beta   90.00
_cell.angle_gamma   90.00
#
_symmetry.space_group_name_H-M   'P 1'
#
loop_
_entity.id
_entity.type
_entity.pdbx_description
1 polymer ?
#
loop_
_entity_poly.entity_id
_entity_poly.type
_entity_poly.pdbx_seq_one_letter_code
_entity_poly.pdbx_strand_id
1 'polypeptide(L)'
;QVFGDTDVLLVGDYNSYAYEQPIQTIVQAGYADMVMQYDSTGYSYVYHSEAGYLDRVFASPSMATQVKMVGAYHLNTDYFYSRGYKRGLDNTMFRYSDHDPVLIRVQLSPASDSNL
;
A
#
# COMPACT_ATOMS: atom_id res chain seq x y z
N GLN A 1 -17.02 -1.57 18.36
CA GLN A 1 -17.14 -1.02 17.01
C GLN A 1 -17.58 0.44 17.14
N VAL A 2 -16.68 1.39 16.86
CA VAL A 2 -16.94 2.81 17.16
C VAL A 2 -17.80 3.48 16.09
N PHE A 3 -17.83 2.95 14.86
CA PHE A 3 -18.46 3.64 13.73
C PHE A 3 -19.55 2.85 12.99
N GLY A 4 -19.85 1.62 13.37
CA GLY A 4 -20.90 0.82 12.73
C GLY A 4 -20.62 0.40 11.27
N ASP A 5 -19.53 0.91 10.65
CA ASP A 5 -19.09 0.55 9.32
C ASP A 5 -18.14 -0.65 9.38
N THR A 6 -18.32 -1.59 8.47
CA THR A 6 -17.45 -2.77 8.33
C THR A 6 -16.37 -2.58 7.27
N ASP A 7 -16.43 -1.49 6.51
CA ASP A 7 -15.46 -1.18 5.47
C ASP A 7 -14.21 -0.55 6.11
N VAL A 8 -13.12 -1.29 6.10
CA VAL A 8 -11.85 -0.88 6.71
C VAL A 8 -10.72 -1.05 5.72
N LEU A 9 -9.92 0.00 5.57
CA LEU A 9 -8.59 -0.05 4.94
C LEU A 9 -7.51 0.18 5.99
N LEU A 10 -6.48 -0.67 5.97
CA LEU A 10 -5.25 -0.49 6.74
C LEU A 10 -4.14 -0.20 5.73
N VAL A 11 -3.60 1.00 5.76
CA VAL A 11 -2.62 1.46 4.78
C VAL A 11 -1.40 2.05 5.48
N GLY A 12 -0.21 1.76 4.96
CA GLY A 12 1.02 2.33 5.49
C GLY A 12 2.26 1.51 5.19
N ASP A 13 3.38 2.01 5.70
CA ASP A 13 4.64 1.28 5.77
C ASP A 13 4.61 0.33 6.98
N TYR A 14 4.65 -0.97 6.70
CA TYR A 14 4.68 -2.01 7.73
C TYR A 14 6.09 -2.48 8.04
N ASN A 15 7.07 -1.99 7.29
CA ASN A 15 8.47 -2.38 7.39
C ASN A 15 8.66 -3.91 7.42
N SER A 16 7.82 -4.61 6.67
CA SER A 16 7.77 -6.08 6.63
C SER A 16 7.31 -6.56 5.25
N TYR A 17 7.94 -7.62 4.76
CA TYR A 17 7.58 -8.26 3.52
C TYR A 17 6.42 -9.26 3.68
N ALA A 18 5.84 -9.69 2.55
CA ALA A 18 4.57 -10.44 2.49
C ALA A 18 4.50 -11.67 3.40
N TYR A 19 5.59 -12.42 3.53
CA TYR A 19 5.61 -13.67 4.27
C TYR A 19 6.14 -13.55 5.71
N GLU A 20 6.46 -12.32 6.13
CA GLU A 20 6.90 -12.09 7.49
C GLU A 20 5.72 -12.08 8.48
N GLN A 21 6.02 -12.38 9.74
CA GLN A 21 5.01 -12.57 10.78
C GLN A 21 4.04 -11.39 10.96
N PRO A 22 4.48 -10.11 10.94
CA PRO A 22 3.55 -8.99 11.10
C PRO A 22 2.46 -8.99 10.03
N ILE A 23 2.84 -9.23 8.77
CA ILE A 23 1.92 -9.26 7.64
C ILE A 23 0.97 -10.47 7.74
N GLN A 24 1.52 -11.64 8.04
CA GLN A 24 0.72 -12.86 8.21
C GLN A 24 -0.28 -12.76 9.35
N THR A 25 0.05 -12.04 10.41
CA THR A 25 -0.88 -11.80 11.54
C THR A 25 -2.11 -11.01 11.08
N ILE A 26 -1.94 -9.98 10.24
CA ILE A 26 -3.04 -9.17 9.70
C ILE A 26 -3.93 -10.01 8.78
N VAL A 27 -3.30 -10.81 7.90
CA VAL A 27 -4.02 -11.70 6.99
C VAL A 27 -4.82 -12.75 7.77
N GLN A 28 -4.23 -13.36 8.79
CA GLN A 28 -4.90 -14.35 9.65
C GLN A 28 -6.06 -13.73 10.47
N ALA A 29 -6.00 -12.43 10.73
CA ALA A 29 -7.10 -11.69 11.34
C ALA A 29 -8.29 -11.45 10.39
N GLY A 30 -8.19 -11.87 9.11
CA GLY A 30 -9.27 -11.81 8.13
C GLY A 30 -9.18 -10.63 7.15
N TYR A 31 -8.09 -9.87 7.16
CA TYR A 31 -7.88 -8.80 6.18
C TYR A 31 -7.21 -9.35 4.92
N ALA A 32 -7.72 -8.94 3.76
CA ALA A 32 -7.10 -9.26 2.48
C ALA A 32 -5.90 -8.35 2.19
N ASP A 33 -4.77 -8.93 1.83
CA ASP A 33 -3.61 -8.18 1.33
C ASP A 33 -3.86 -7.78 -0.13
N MET A 34 -4.24 -6.53 -0.34
CA MET A 34 -4.62 -6.02 -1.65
C MET A 34 -3.42 -5.81 -2.57
N VAL A 35 -2.22 -5.61 -2.01
CA VAL A 35 -0.98 -5.56 -2.79
C VAL A 35 -0.70 -6.92 -3.41
N MET A 36 -0.77 -7.98 -2.63
CA MET A 36 -0.58 -9.34 -3.13
C MET A 36 -1.64 -9.74 -4.17
N GLN A 37 -2.85 -9.22 -4.05
CA GLN A 37 -3.94 -9.51 -4.98
C GLN A 37 -3.76 -8.81 -6.34
N TYR A 38 -3.28 -7.57 -6.36
CA TYR A 38 -3.26 -6.74 -7.57
C TYR A 38 -1.87 -6.59 -8.20
N ASP A 39 -0.81 -6.63 -7.40
CA ASP A 39 0.57 -6.40 -7.86
C ASP A 39 1.59 -7.23 -7.07
N SER A 40 1.43 -8.53 -7.09
CA SER A 40 2.24 -9.47 -6.28
C SER A 40 3.74 -9.49 -6.61
N THR A 41 4.12 -8.98 -7.78
CA THR A 41 5.51 -8.95 -8.25
C THR A 41 6.12 -7.55 -8.26
N GLY A 42 5.33 -6.54 -7.87
CA GLY A 42 5.78 -5.17 -7.79
C GLY A 42 6.58 -4.87 -6.51
N TYR A 43 6.91 -3.61 -6.33
CA TYR A 43 7.70 -3.15 -5.20
C TYR A 43 7.42 -1.67 -4.88
N SER A 44 7.59 -1.32 -3.61
CA SER A 44 7.61 0.07 -3.14
C SER A 44 8.96 0.48 -2.56
N TYR A 45 9.87 -0.48 -2.38
CA TYR A 45 11.17 -0.29 -1.77
C TYR A 45 12.21 -1.21 -2.41
N VAL A 46 13.44 -0.69 -2.53
CA VAL A 46 14.59 -1.46 -3.04
C VAL A 46 15.75 -1.32 -2.06
N TYR A 47 16.25 -2.45 -1.57
CA TYR A 47 17.38 -2.52 -0.66
C TYR A 47 18.36 -3.59 -1.10
N HIS A 48 19.65 -3.22 -1.26
CA HIS A 48 20.71 -4.14 -1.68
C HIS A 48 20.36 -4.96 -2.93
N SER A 49 19.73 -4.34 -3.92
CA SER A 49 19.26 -4.98 -5.17
C SER A 49 18.09 -5.96 -4.99
N GLU A 50 17.48 -6.00 -3.83
CA GLU A 50 16.24 -6.72 -3.57
C GLU A 50 15.07 -5.75 -3.56
N ALA A 51 14.06 -6.01 -4.40
CA ALA A 51 12.86 -5.20 -4.52
C ALA A 51 11.67 -5.91 -3.88
N GLY A 52 10.80 -5.15 -3.20
CA GLY A 52 9.61 -5.69 -2.60
C GLY A 52 8.71 -4.62 -1.99
N TYR A 53 7.52 -5.03 -1.60
CA TYR A 53 6.58 -4.14 -0.92
C TYR A 53 6.79 -4.14 0.59
N LEU A 54 7.15 -2.98 1.15
CA LEU A 54 7.04 -2.67 2.58
C LEU A 54 5.77 -1.87 2.88
N ASP A 55 5.33 -1.06 1.90
CA ASP A 55 4.12 -0.26 1.95
C ASP A 55 2.94 -1.09 1.47
N ARG A 56 1.93 -1.29 2.30
CA ARG A 56 0.86 -2.24 2.05
C ARG A 56 -0.52 -1.65 2.26
N VAL A 57 -1.46 -2.34 1.64
CA VAL A 57 -2.89 -2.07 1.74
C VAL A 57 -3.59 -3.35 2.12
N PHE A 58 -4.26 -3.34 3.28
CA PHE A 58 -5.16 -4.41 3.67
C PHE A 58 -6.59 -3.91 3.71
N ALA A 59 -7.52 -4.75 3.31
CA ALA A 59 -8.93 -4.43 3.30
C ALA A 59 -9.74 -5.47 4.08
N SER A 60 -10.74 -5.01 4.83
CA SER A 60 -11.77 -5.90 5.37
C SER A 60 -12.50 -6.63 4.23
N PRO A 61 -13.19 -7.75 4.48
CA PRO A 61 -13.88 -8.51 3.44
C PRO A 61 -14.85 -7.68 2.60
N SER A 62 -15.62 -6.79 3.22
CA SER A 62 -16.55 -5.91 2.52
C SER A 62 -15.82 -4.84 1.69
N MET A 63 -14.78 -4.23 2.25
CA MET A 63 -13.99 -3.21 1.58
C MET A 63 -13.18 -3.78 0.42
N ALA A 64 -12.68 -5.02 0.52
CA ALA A 64 -11.92 -5.67 -0.54
C ALA A 64 -12.69 -5.76 -1.86
N THR A 65 -14.01 -5.90 -1.82
CA THR A 65 -14.85 -5.93 -3.03
C THR A 65 -14.92 -4.59 -3.76
N GLN A 66 -14.63 -3.51 -3.05
CA GLN A 66 -14.69 -2.13 -3.54
C GLN A 66 -13.33 -1.65 -4.06
N VAL A 67 -12.23 -2.29 -3.69
CA VAL A 67 -10.90 -2.00 -4.26
C VAL A 67 -10.83 -2.48 -5.70
N LYS A 68 -10.37 -1.61 -6.60
CA LYS A 68 -10.32 -1.87 -8.05
C LYS A 68 -8.91 -1.84 -8.61
N MET A 69 -7.96 -1.27 -7.89
CA MET A 69 -6.55 -1.23 -8.28
C MET A 69 -5.69 -0.94 -7.05
N VAL A 70 -4.55 -1.59 -6.97
CA VAL A 70 -3.47 -1.25 -6.05
C VAL A 70 -2.15 -1.43 -6.80
N GLY A 71 -1.21 -0.49 -6.64
CA GLY A 71 0.12 -0.60 -7.22
C GLY A 71 1.00 0.57 -6.81
N ALA A 72 2.31 0.37 -6.87
CA ALA A 72 3.28 1.42 -6.61
C ALA A 72 3.41 2.37 -7.80
N TYR A 73 3.65 3.63 -7.51
CA TYR A 73 3.98 4.63 -8.52
C TYR A 73 5.45 5.00 -8.38
N HIS A 74 6.29 4.51 -9.30
CA HIS A 74 7.75 4.60 -9.21
C HIS A 74 8.25 6.03 -9.46
N LEU A 75 8.27 6.82 -8.39
CA LEU A 75 8.82 8.19 -8.36
C LEU A 75 10.17 8.24 -7.67
N ASN A 76 10.47 7.28 -6.83
CA ASN A 76 11.55 7.35 -5.87
C ASN A 76 12.56 6.22 -6.02
N THR A 77 12.10 4.96 -6.00
CA THR A 77 12.98 3.78 -5.95
C THR A 77 13.81 3.60 -7.20
N ASP A 78 13.26 3.93 -8.38
CA ASP A 78 13.92 3.79 -9.68
C ASP A 78 14.92 4.91 -10.00
N TYR A 79 14.92 5.99 -9.23
CA TYR A 79 15.79 7.12 -9.44
C TYR A 79 17.11 6.94 -8.72
N PHE A 80 18.19 7.18 -9.46
CA PHE A 80 19.54 6.95 -9.01
C PHE A 80 19.91 7.74 -7.76
N TYR A 81 20.45 7.02 -6.79
CA TYR A 81 20.99 7.58 -5.56
C TYR A 81 22.40 8.10 -5.78
N SER A 82 22.55 9.31 -6.28
CA SER A 82 23.86 9.94 -6.38
C SER A 82 24.19 10.73 -5.10
N ARG A 83 25.12 10.20 -4.30
CA ARG A 83 25.78 10.91 -3.20
C ARG A 83 24.95 11.27 -1.97
N GLY A 84 24.40 10.26 -1.32
CA GLY A 84 23.77 10.45 0.00
C GLY A 84 22.39 11.10 -0.08
N TYR A 85 21.62 10.96 0.96
CA TYR A 85 20.28 11.52 1.12
C TYR A 85 20.25 13.04 0.96
N LYS A 86 20.45 13.54 -0.22
CA LYS A 86 20.21 14.95 -0.54
C LYS A 86 18.82 15.07 -1.14
N ARG A 87 17.83 15.02 -0.28
CA ARG A 87 16.44 15.30 -0.61
C ARG A 87 16.34 16.68 -1.24
N GLY A 88 15.71 16.79 -2.40
CA GLY A 88 15.22 18.05 -2.93
C GLY A 88 16.24 19.03 -3.45
N LEU A 89 17.39 18.58 -3.98
CA LEU A 89 18.37 19.51 -4.58
C LEU A 89 17.99 19.99 -5.97
N ASP A 90 17.06 19.33 -6.63
CA ASP A 90 16.72 19.57 -8.04
C ASP A 90 15.28 20.08 -8.26
N ASN A 91 14.55 20.43 -7.20
CA ASN A 91 13.15 20.90 -7.26
C ASN A 91 12.23 19.99 -8.10
N THR A 92 12.53 18.71 -8.18
CA THR A 92 11.70 17.73 -8.85
C THR A 92 10.90 16.93 -7.84
N MET A 93 9.86 16.23 -8.28
CA MET A 93 9.07 15.35 -7.42
C MET A 93 9.73 13.97 -7.21
N PHE A 94 10.84 13.72 -7.89
CA PHE A 94 11.51 12.42 -7.86
C PHE A 94 12.48 12.30 -6.69
N ARG A 95 12.56 11.09 -6.11
CA ARG A 95 13.49 10.74 -5.02
C ARG A 95 13.32 11.56 -3.74
N TYR A 96 12.10 11.95 -3.40
CA TYR A 96 11.80 12.57 -2.11
C TYR A 96 11.77 11.59 -0.94
N SER A 97 11.67 10.30 -1.25
CA SER A 97 11.68 9.18 -0.30
C SER A 97 12.54 8.06 -0.86
N ASP A 98 12.88 7.11 -0.05
CA ASP A 98 13.40 5.80 -0.45
C ASP A 98 12.28 4.78 -0.72
N HIS A 99 11.04 5.14 -0.43
CA HIS A 99 9.84 4.39 -0.77
C HIS A 99 9.06 5.04 -1.90
N ASP A 100 8.41 4.22 -2.71
CA ASP A 100 7.41 4.68 -3.69
C ASP A 100 6.02 4.76 -3.05
N PRO A 101 5.20 5.75 -3.41
CA PRO A 101 3.82 5.79 -2.97
C PRO A 101 3.03 4.62 -3.56
N VAL A 102 2.20 4.00 -2.74
CA VAL A 102 1.23 2.99 -3.19
C VAL A 102 -0.11 3.67 -3.43
N LEU A 103 -0.63 3.51 -4.64
CA LEU A 103 -1.90 4.06 -5.06
C LEU A 103 -3.00 3.02 -4.95
N ILE A 104 -4.16 3.45 -4.49
CA ILE A 104 -5.37 2.63 -4.40
C ILE A 104 -6.49 3.32 -5.16
N ARG A 105 -7.18 2.56 -6.01
CA ARG A 105 -8.46 3.00 -6.57
C ARG A 105 -9.58 2.23 -5.92
N VAL A 106 -10.53 2.97 -5.37
CA VAL A 106 -11.71 2.44 -4.70
C VAL A 106 -12.97 2.91 -5.44
N GLN A 107 -13.90 2.01 -5.63
CA GLN A 107 -15.26 2.34 -6.08
C GLN A 107 -16.19 2.06 -4.90
N LEU A 108 -16.52 3.13 -4.16
CA LEU A 108 -17.40 3.03 -3.01
C LEU A 108 -18.81 2.63 -3.47
N SER A 109 -19.39 1.68 -2.78
CA SER A 109 -20.82 1.39 -2.93
C SER A 109 -21.62 2.59 -2.40
N PRO A 110 -22.70 3.00 -3.06
CA PRO A 110 -23.62 3.98 -2.48
C PRO A 110 -24.04 3.49 -1.09
N ALA A 111 -24.07 4.40 -0.12
CA ALA A 111 -24.70 4.08 1.17
C ALA A 111 -26.09 3.54 0.87
N SER A 112 -26.43 2.36 1.38
CA SER A 112 -27.80 1.88 1.29
C SER A 112 -28.63 2.84 2.14
N ASP A 113 -29.46 3.66 1.50
CA ASP A 113 -30.48 4.49 2.17
C ASP A 113 -31.52 3.57 2.85
N SER A 114 -31.06 2.81 3.85
CA SER A 114 -31.93 1.90 4.62
C SER A 114 -32.61 2.60 5.79
N ASN A 115 -32.68 3.94 5.80
CA ASN A 115 -33.35 4.74 6.82
C ASN A 115 -34.14 5.90 6.19
N LEU A 116 -35.01 5.59 5.30
CA LEU A 116 -36.16 6.45 5.01
C LEU A 116 -37.43 5.80 5.54
#